data_fecdb0b7cb74e070fd439adaf171f8a5
#
_entry.id   fecdb0b7cb74e070fd439adaf171f8a5
#
_cell.length_a   1.000
_cell.length_b   1.000
_cell.length_c   1.000
_cell.angle_alpha   90.00
_cell.angle_beta   90.00
_cell.angle_gamma   90.00
#
_symmetry.space_group_name_H-M   'P 1'
#
loop_
_entity.id
_entity.type
_entity.pdbx_description
1 polymer ?
#
loop_
_entity_poly.entity_id
_entity_poly.type
_entity_poly.pdbx_seq_one_letter_code
_entity_poly.pdbx_strand_id
1 'polypeptide(L)'
;NHFKNIGIPPYKKKSYYQKFKVKNGRHMCKCDDCDTDFLKKMLGKNKYIKGENVLGFIEGTDLKEELIIITAHYDHLGKHEDKIFNGADDDGSGTVATLEIAEAFMLAKKEGNGPRRSVLIMPVSGEEKGLLGSKYYTDHPIYPLENTVVNLNIDMIGRIDDWHENGDYVYLIGSDMLS
;
A
#
# COMPACT_ATOMS: atom_id res chain seq x y z
N ASN A 1 -13.04 -7.60 4.74
CA ASN A 1 -14.20 -7.24 5.60
C ASN A 1 -13.87 -6.24 6.73
N HIS A 2 -12.58 -5.99 7.03
CA HIS A 2 -12.16 -5.11 8.13
C HIS A 2 -12.76 -3.68 7.96
N PHE A 3 -12.53 -3.02 6.84
CA PHE A 3 -13.07 -1.67 6.58
C PHE A 3 -14.59 -1.57 6.79
N LYS A 4 -15.33 -2.59 6.35
CA LYS A 4 -16.78 -2.64 6.60
C LYS A 4 -17.12 -2.73 8.08
N ASN A 5 -16.37 -3.53 8.84
CA ASN A 5 -16.62 -3.73 10.26
C ASN A 5 -16.37 -2.48 11.09
N ILE A 6 -15.38 -1.67 10.71
CA ILE A 6 -15.07 -0.40 11.39
C ILE A 6 -15.88 0.80 10.83
N GLY A 7 -16.77 0.58 9.85
CA GLY A 7 -17.70 1.58 9.36
C GLY A 7 -17.20 2.43 8.19
N ILE A 8 -16.09 2.05 7.55
CA ILE A 8 -15.64 2.71 6.30
C ILE A 8 -16.54 2.23 5.16
N PRO A 9 -17.19 3.13 4.39
CA PRO A 9 -18.00 2.73 3.24
C PRO A 9 -17.12 2.29 2.05
N PRO A 10 -17.65 1.44 1.16
CA PRO A 10 -16.96 1.12 -0.08
C PRO A 10 -16.88 2.35 -1.00
N TYR A 11 -15.77 2.54 -1.72
CA TYR A 11 -15.57 3.67 -2.63
C TYR A 11 -16.51 3.63 -3.87
N LYS A 12 -16.90 2.44 -4.30
CA LYS A 12 -18.00 2.21 -5.26
C LYS A 12 -19.09 1.42 -4.57
N LYS A 13 -20.34 1.65 -4.97
CA LYS A 13 -21.61 1.15 -4.35
C LYS A 13 -21.56 -0.20 -3.63
N LYS A 14 -20.61 -1.10 -3.89
CA LYS A 14 -20.43 -2.41 -3.23
C LYS A 14 -18.98 -2.92 -3.23
N SER A 15 -17.98 -2.10 -3.59
CA SER A 15 -16.60 -2.57 -3.75
C SER A 15 -15.59 -1.69 -3.03
N TYR A 16 -14.65 -2.35 -2.36
CA TYR A 16 -13.44 -1.76 -1.81
C TYR A 16 -12.24 -1.96 -2.75
N TYR A 17 -12.42 -2.61 -3.91
CA TYR A 17 -11.31 -3.10 -4.72
C TYR A 17 -11.17 -2.32 -6.02
N GLN A 18 -10.02 -1.69 -6.21
CA GLN A 18 -9.58 -1.22 -7.51
C GLN A 18 -8.85 -2.37 -8.22
N LYS A 19 -9.56 -3.05 -9.11
CA LYS A 19 -9.01 -4.18 -9.87
C LYS A 19 -8.16 -3.68 -11.03
N PHE A 20 -7.01 -4.32 -11.24
CA PHE A 20 -6.14 -4.02 -12.36
C PHE A 20 -5.67 -5.28 -13.10
N LYS A 21 -5.24 -5.06 -14.33
CA LYS A 21 -4.64 -6.07 -15.20
C LYS A 21 -3.53 -5.43 -16.00
N VAL A 22 -2.29 -5.82 -15.74
CA VAL A 22 -1.11 -5.28 -16.40
C VAL A 22 -0.42 -6.35 -17.25
N LYS A 23 0.23 -5.93 -18.32
CA LYS A 23 0.96 -6.85 -19.19
C LYS A 23 2.25 -7.28 -18.50
N ASN A 24 2.46 -8.57 -18.37
CA ASN A 24 3.67 -9.12 -17.79
C ASN A 24 4.91 -8.71 -18.62
N GLY A 25 5.94 -8.18 -17.97
CA GLY A 25 7.27 -7.92 -18.58
C GLY A 25 7.48 -6.55 -19.23
N ARG A 26 6.65 -5.52 -19.01
CA ARG A 26 6.86 -4.18 -19.61
C ARG A 26 7.39 -3.07 -18.68
N HIS A 27 7.52 -3.30 -17.39
CA HIS A 27 7.92 -2.25 -16.45
C HIS A 27 9.05 -2.67 -15.50
N MET A 28 9.84 -3.63 -15.92
CA MET A 28 11.03 -3.94 -15.16
C MET A 28 12.13 -2.94 -15.47
N CYS A 29 12.79 -2.54 -14.40
CA CYS A 29 13.90 -1.62 -14.34
C CYS A 29 14.78 -1.66 -15.62
N LYS A 30 15.06 -0.51 -16.19
CA LYS A 30 16.13 -0.33 -17.18
C LYS A 30 17.49 -0.19 -16.49
N CYS A 31 17.74 -0.96 -15.45
CA CYS A 31 19.06 -1.04 -14.84
C CYS A 31 19.83 -2.21 -15.46
N ASP A 32 21.05 -1.96 -15.83
CA ASP A 32 21.93 -2.96 -16.47
C ASP A 32 22.28 -4.14 -15.52
N ASP A 33 22.01 -4.00 -14.22
CA ASP A 33 22.34 -4.97 -13.17
C ASP A 33 21.15 -5.86 -12.73
N CYS A 34 19.98 -5.76 -13.36
CA CYS A 34 18.85 -6.61 -13.00
C CYS A 34 19.02 -8.04 -13.55
N ASP A 35 19.00 -9.04 -12.66
CA ASP A 35 18.94 -10.45 -13.07
C ASP A 35 17.59 -10.74 -13.75
N THR A 36 17.60 -10.53 -15.08
CA THR A 36 16.42 -10.70 -15.93
C THR A 36 15.90 -12.14 -15.97
N ASP A 37 16.74 -13.13 -15.66
CA ASP A 37 16.36 -14.55 -15.66
C ASP A 37 15.66 -14.95 -14.37
N PHE A 38 16.09 -14.41 -13.23
CA PHE A 38 15.38 -14.54 -11.96
C PHE A 38 13.97 -13.96 -12.05
N LEU A 39 13.85 -12.75 -12.59
CA LEU A 39 12.58 -12.06 -12.76
C LEU A 39 11.64 -12.75 -13.76
N LYS A 40 12.16 -13.28 -14.88
CA LYS A 40 11.37 -14.10 -15.82
C LYS A 40 10.86 -15.39 -15.17
N LYS A 41 11.65 -15.99 -14.28
CA LYS A 41 11.29 -17.21 -13.55
C LYS A 41 10.20 -16.94 -12.51
N MET A 42 10.26 -15.78 -11.79
CA MET A 42 9.24 -15.34 -10.84
C MET A 42 7.90 -14.98 -11.48
N LEU A 43 7.93 -14.33 -12.65
CA LEU A 43 6.71 -13.82 -13.30
C LEU A 43 5.90 -14.91 -14.00
N GLY A 44 6.47 -16.09 -14.24
CA GLY A 44 5.79 -17.21 -14.88
C GLY A 44 5.39 -16.96 -16.35
N LYS A 45 4.67 -17.92 -16.94
CA LYS A 45 4.27 -17.88 -18.36
C LYS A 45 3.04 -17.02 -18.65
N ASN A 46 2.44 -16.40 -17.64
CA ASN A 46 1.20 -15.64 -17.83
C ASN A 46 1.48 -14.31 -18.56
N LYS A 47 0.72 -14.07 -19.62
CA LYS A 47 0.78 -12.83 -20.42
C LYS A 47 0.36 -11.58 -19.64
N TYR A 48 -0.41 -11.76 -18.59
CA TYR A 48 -0.96 -10.67 -17.76
C TYR A 48 -0.89 -11.03 -16.29
N ILE A 49 -0.62 -10.03 -15.46
CA ILE A 49 -0.75 -10.06 -14.02
C ILE A 49 -2.06 -9.35 -13.67
N LYS A 50 -2.86 -9.95 -12.80
CA LYS A 50 -4.07 -9.35 -12.24
C LYS A 50 -3.83 -9.09 -10.77
N GLY A 51 -4.29 -7.95 -10.30
CA GLY A 51 -4.21 -7.56 -8.90
C GLY A 51 -5.38 -6.65 -8.50
N GLU A 52 -5.42 -6.32 -7.25
CA GLU A 52 -6.44 -5.46 -6.67
C GLU A 52 -5.78 -4.56 -5.61
N ASN A 53 -6.00 -3.25 -5.65
CA ASN A 53 -5.74 -2.38 -4.52
C ASN A 53 -7.00 -2.33 -3.65
N VAL A 54 -6.84 -2.29 -2.35
CA VAL A 54 -7.96 -2.17 -1.40
C VAL A 54 -8.07 -0.72 -0.97
N LEU A 55 -9.26 -0.12 -1.04
CA LEU A 55 -9.46 1.30 -0.78
C LEU A 55 -10.43 1.52 0.38
N GLY A 56 -9.96 2.17 1.43
CA GLY A 56 -10.75 2.65 2.56
C GLY A 56 -10.68 4.18 2.64
N PHE A 57 -11.75 4.87 2.27
CA PHE A 57 -11.80 6.33 2.29
C PHE A 57 -12.47 6.85 3.55
N ILE A 58 -11.78 7.72 4.27
CA ILE A 58 -12.25 8.40 5.46
C ILE A 58 -12.34 9.89 5.13
N GLU A 59 -13.57 10.39 4.97
CA GLU A 59 -13.79 11.80 4.66
C GLU A 59 -13.35 12.69 5.84
N GLY A 60 -12.59 13.72 5.52
CA GLY A 60 -12.14 14.74 6.46
C GLY A 60 -13.25 15.73 6.86
N THR A 61 -12.89 16.76 7.63
CA THR A 61 -13.81 17.81 8.09
C THR A 61 -13.68 19.08 7.24
N ASP A 62 -12.90 20.03 7.66
CA ASP A 62 -12.78 21.36 7.04
C ASP A 62 -11.79 21.40 5.84
N LEU A 63 -10.86 20.50 5.75
CA LEU A 63 -9.92 20.34 4.64
C LEU A 63 -10.20 19.06 3.83
N LYS A 64 -11.43 18.63 3.73
CA LYS A 64 -11.83 17.35 3.15
C LYS A 64 -11.46 17.15 1.67
N GLU A 65 -11.21 18.22 0.93
CA GLU A 65 -10.77 18.18 -0.47
C GLU A 65 -9.26 17.83 -0.58
N GLU A 66 -8.50 17.99 0.49
CA GLU A 66 -7.11 17.57 0.55
C GLU A 66 -7.01 16.12 1.01
N LEU A 67 -6.17 15.33 0.33
CA LEU A 67 -6.06 13.89 0.55
C LEU A 67 -4.68 13.49 1.07
N ILE A 68 -4.66 12.73 2.15
CA ILE A 68 -3.50 11.97 2.60
C ILE A 68 -3.72 10.51 2.21
N ILE A 69 -2.73 9.90 1.55
CA ILE A 69 -2.78 8.47 1.22
C ILE A 69 -1.84 7.72 2.16
N ILE A 70 -2.30 6.61 2.73
CA ILE A 70 -1.48 5.72 3.54
C ILE A 70 -1.47 4.36 2.86
N THR A 71 -0.28 3.88 2.52
CA THR A 71 -0.08 2.63 1.77
C THR A 71 0.79 1.64 2.53
N ALA A 72 0.58 0.38 2.22
CA ALA A 72 1.45 -0.76 2.51
C ALA A 72 1.17 -1.80 1.45
N HIS A 73 2.08 -2.74 1.19
CA HIS A 73 1.76 -3.80 0.25
C HIS A 73 1.34 -5.09 0.98
N TYR A 74 0.36 -5.81 0.41
CA TYR A 74 -0.18 -7.01 1.05
C TYR A 74 0.15 -8.30 0.28
N ASP A 75 0.88 -8.21 -0.82
CA ASP A 75 1.46 -9.36 -1.52
C ASP A 75 2.86 -9.66 -0.99
N HIS A 76 3.33 -10.87 -1.25
CA HIS A 76 4.69 -11.29 -0.98
C HIS A 76 5.13 -12.34 -2.00
N LEU A 77 6.40 -12.80 -1.93
CA LEU A 77 7.02 -13.74 -2.85
C LEU A 77 6.34 -15.11 -2.87
N GLY A 78 5.76 -15.52 -1.73
CA GLY A 78 5.04 -16.79 -1.60
C GLY A 78 5.98 -18.01 -1.59
N LYS A 79 5.78 -18.97 -2.48
CA LYS A 79 6.60 -20.20 -2.56
C LYS A 79 7.46 -20.19 -3.81
N HIS A 80 8.77 -20.43 -3.62
CA HIS A 80 9.71 -20.66 -4.70
C HIS A 80 10.49 -21.95 -4.42
N GLU A 81 10.30 -22.96 -5.27
CA GLU A 81 10.82 -24.32 -5.08
C GLU A 81 10.33 -24.89 -3.72
N ASP A 82 11.25 -25.27 -2.83
CA ASP A 82 10.93 -25.79 -1.49
C ASP A 82 10.94 -24.72 -0.39
N LYS A 83 11.24 -23.47 -0.74
CA LYS A 83 11.26 -22.35 0.20
C LYS A 83 9.93 -21.62 0.22
N ILE A 84 9.44 -21.33 1.44
CA ILE A 84 8.26 -20.51 1.68
C ILE A 84 8.71 -19.17 2.25
N PHE A 85 8.27 -18.09 1.60
CA PHE A 85 8.49 -16.73 2.01
C PHE A 85 7.16 -16.22 2.61
N ASN A 86 7.12 -16.06 3.93
CA ASN A 86 5.87 -15.84 4.66
C ASN A 86 5.42 -14.38 4.64
N GLY A 87 6.33 -13.41 4.46
CA GLY A 87 5.98 -11.99 4.38
C GLY A 87 5.46 -11.39 5.68
N ALA A 88 5.91 -11.87 6.84
CA ALA A 88 5.39 -11.38 8.12
C ALA A 88 5.83 -9.93 8.39
N ASP A 89 7.07 -9.59 8.03
CA ASP A 89 7.61 -8.25 8.14
C ASP A 89 7.48 -7.49 6.82
N ASP A 90 7.89 -8.09 5.73
CA ASP A 90 7.78 -7.61 4.36
C ASP A 90 6.53 -8.25 3.66
N ASP A 91 5.35 -7.62 3.60
CA ASP A 91 5.00 -6.40 4.32
C ASP A 91 3.71 -6.61 5.14
N GLY A 92 3.66 -7.75 5.85
CA GLY A 92 2.58 -8.04 6.79
C GLY A 92 2.50 -7.00 7.91
N SER A 93 3.66 -6.52 8.39
CA SER A 93 3.76 -5.51 9.45
C SER A 93 3.14 -4.17 9.01
N GLY A 94 3.50 -3.65 7.85
CA GLY A 94 2.94 -2.42 7.31
C GLY A 94 1.46 -2.56 6.94
N THR A 95 1.08 -3.69 6.35
CA THR A 95 -0.34 -3.97 6.04
C THR A 95 -1.20 -3.93 7.31
N VAL A 96 -0.80 -4.59 8.39
CA VAL A 96 -1.54 -4.57 9.66
C VAL A 96 -1.56 -3.17 10.24
N ALA A 97 -0.44 -2.45 10.23
CA ALA A 97 -0.37 -1.08 10.71
C ALA A 97 -1.36 -0.16 9.97
N THR A 98 -1.51 -0.30 8.64
CA THR A 98 -2.52 0.51 7.90
C THR A 98 -3.95 0.22 8.33
N LEU A 99 -4.26 -1.03 8.71
CA LEU A 99 -5.59 -1.40 9.22
C LEU A 99 -5.85 -0.83 10.61
N GLU A 100 -4.87 -0.87 11.50
CA GLU A 100 -4.95 -0.27 12.85
C GLU A 100 -5.08 1.26 12.77
N ILE A 101 -4.32 1.91 11.88
CA ILE A 101 -4.46 3.35 11.63
C ILE A 101 -5.86 3.70 11.13
N ALA A 102 -6.43 2.88 10.22
CA ALA A 102 -7.81 3.09 9.75
C ALA A 102 -8.82 3.01 10.89
N GLU A 103 -8.66 2.04 11.80
CA GLU A 103 -9.52 1.89 12.97
C GLU A 103 -9.40 3.08 13.92
N ALA A 104 -8.18 3.54 14.19
CA ALA A 104 -7.93 4.71 15.03
C ALA A 104 -8.58 5.98 14.46
N PHE A 105 -8.46 6.24 13.15
CA PHE A 105 -9.13 7.37 12.50
C PHE A 105 -10.65 7.26 12.57
N MET A 106 -11.22 6.07 12.40
CA MET A 106 -12.66 5.86 12.49
C MET A 106 -13.17 6.03 13.92
N LEU A 107 -12.42 5.59 14.91
CA LEU A 107 -12.73 5.81 16.32
C LEU A 107 -12.71 7.31 16.66
N ALA A 108 -11.64 8.01 16.31
CA ALA A 108 -11.52 9.45 16.49
C ALA A 108 -12.67 10.22 15.80
N LYS A 109 -13.03 9.82 14.58
CA LYS A 109 -14.17 10.41 13.85
C LYS A 109 -15.50 10.20 14.56
N LYS A 110 -15.72 9.01 15.12
CA LYS A 110 -16.93 8.68 15.89
C LYS A 110 -17.04 9.52 17.17
N GLU A 111 -15.91 9.89 17.76
CA GLU A 111 -15.82 10.73 18.95
C GLU A 111 -15.86 12.24 18.61
N GLY A 112 -16.02 12.63 17.37
CA GLY A 112 -16.03 14.03 16.92
C GLY A 112 -14.65 14.64 16.68
N ASN A 113 -13.58 13.86 16.80
CA ASN A 113 -12.18 14.25 16.62
C ASN A 113 -11.58 13.72 15.31
N GLY A 114 -12.39 13.59 14.26
CA GLY A 114 -11.96 13.07 12.96
C GLY A 114 -10.89 13.94 12.29
N PRO A 115 -10.20 13.40 11.27
CA PRO A 115 -9.13 14.12 10.58
C PRO A 115 -9.69 15.36 9.86
N ARG A 116 -8.88 16.42 9.77
CA ARG A 116 -9.25 17.61 8.98
C ARG A 116 -9.21 17.30 7.48
N ARG A 117 -8.14 16.64 7.01
CA ARG A 117 -7.98 16.17 5.63
C ARG A 117 -8.61 14.79 5.46
N SER A 118 -9.08 14.50 4.26
CA SER A 118 -9.49 13.14 3.92
C SER A 118 -8.29 12.18 3.95
N VAL A 119 -8.54 10.95 4.34
CA VAL A 119 -7.50 9.91 4.43
C VAL A 119 -7.92 8.71 3.57
N LEU A 120 -7.07 8.29 2.66
CA LEU A 120 -7.22 7.06 1.90
C LEU A 120 -6.25 6.01 2.43
N ILE A 121 -6.78 5.00 3.08
CA ILE A 121 -6.02 3.80 3.44
C ILE A 121 -6.04 2.87 2.23
N MET A 122 -4.86 2.57 1.69
CA MET A 122 -4.76 1.84 0.43
C MET A 122 -3.71 0.74 0.49
N PRO A 123 -4.01 -0.43 1.06
CA PRO A 123 -3.21 -1.62 0.82
C PRO A 123 -3.11 -1.93 -0.67
N VAL A 124 -1.89 -2.02 -1.20
CA VAL A 124 -1.61 -2.24 -2.62
C VAL A 124 -1.12 -3.65 -2.88
N SER A 125 -1.24 -4.13 -4.11
CA SER A 125 -0.74 -5.45 -4.48
C SER A 125 0.21 -5.40 -5.68
N GLY A 126 1.07 -6.43 -5.78
CA GLY A 126 2.04 -6.55 -6.86
C GLY A 126 3.26 -5.63 -6.67
N GLU A 127 3.59 -5.29 -5.45
CA GLU A 127 4.79 -4.56 -5.08
C GLU A 127 6.01 -5.36 -5.50
N GLU A 128 6.11 -6.61 -5.08
CA GLU A 128 7.16 -7.59 -5.35
C GLU A 128 7.37 -7.89 -6.86
N LYS A 129 6.46 -7.41 -7.67
CA LYS A 129 6.49 -7.56 -9.13
C LYS A 129 6.70 -6.23 -9.86
N GLY A 130 7.21 -5.23 -9.14
CA GLY A 130 7.57 -3.91 -9.64
C GLY A 130 6.48 -2.86 -9.43
N LEU A 131 6.00 -2.71 -8.20
CA LEU A 131 5.09 -1.64 -7.76
C LEU A 131 3.79 -1.56 -8.57
N LEU A 132 3.24 -2.72 -9.00
CA LEU A 132 2.16 -2.74 -10.00
C LEU A 132 0.90 -2.03 -9.52
N GLY A 133 0.51 -2.23 -8.25
CA GLY A 133 -0.71 -1.66 -7.69
C GLY A 133 -0.62 -0.16 -7.49
N SER A 134 0.45 0.33 -6.89
CA SER A 134 0.67 1.76 -6.65
C SER A 134 0.82 2.51 -7.97
N LYS A 135 1.58 1.96 -8.92
CA LYS A 135 1.69 2.51 -10.27
C LYS A 135 0.34 2.56 -10.99
N TYR A 136 -0.45 1.47 -10.89
CA TYR A 136 -1.77 1.46 -11.50
C TYR A 136 -2.68 2.53 -10.91
N TYR A 137 -2.63 2.76 -9.58
CA TYR A 137 -3.39 3.84 -8.95
C TYR A 137 -2.94 5.21 -9.45
N THR A 138 -1.65 5.45 -9.59
CA THR A 138 -1.11 6.73 -10.11
C THR A 138 -1.54 6.99 -11.55
N ASP A 139 -1.56 5.95 -12.40
CA ASP A 139 -2.00 6.05 -13.80
C ASP A 139 -3.55 6.14 -13.94
N HIS A 140 -4.29 5.64 -12.93
CA HIS A 140 -5.76 5.56 -12.91
C HIS A 140 -6.32 5.93 -11.54
N PRO A 141 -6.10 7.15 -11.06
CA PRO A 141 -6.46 7.56 -9.71
C PRO A 141 -7.99 7.56 -9.54
N ILE A 142 -8.44 7.14 -8.36
CA ILE A 142 -9.86 7.20 -7.97
C ILE A 142 -10.22 8.60 -7.45
N TYR A 143 -9.27 9.23 -6.79
CA TYR A 143 -9.34 10.61 -6.31
C TYR A 143 -8.29 11.43 -7.05
N PRO A 144 -8.56 12.70 -7.37
CA PRO A 144 -7.63 13.54 -8.14
C PRO A 144 -6.25 13.62 -7.46
N LEU A 145 -5.17 13.39 -8.24
CA LEU A 145 -3.81 13.43 -7.68
C LEU A 145 -3.41 14.83 -7.25
N GLU A 146 -3.92 15.86 -7.90
CA GLU A 146 -3.71 17.25 -7.53
C GLU A 146 -4.21 17.61 -6.13
N ASN A 147 -5.13 16.83 -5.59
CA ASN A 147 -5.63 16.98 -4.23
C ASN A 147 -4.82 16.17 -3.21
N THR A 148 -3.90 15.32 -3.67
CA THR A 148 -3.08 14.49 -2.79
C THR A 148 -1.91 15.29 -2.24
N VAL A 149 -1.93 15.54 -0.94
CA VAL A 149 -0.88 16.29 -0.23
C VAL A 149 0.37 15.45 -0.05
N VAL A 150 0.18 14.18 0.33
CA VAL A 150 1.27 13.24 0.61
C VAL A 150 0.79 11.79 0.49
N ASN A 151 1.71 10.91 0.12
CA ASN A 151 1.59 9.48 0.33
C ASN A 151 2.60 9.03 1.39
N LEU A 152 2.11 8.37 2.44
CA LEU A 152 2.91 7.75 3.49
C LEU A 152 2.89 6.24 3.27
N ASN A 153 4.02 5.68 2.84
CA ASN A 153 4.17 4.24 2.68
C ASN A 153 4.77 3.63 3.94
N ILE A 154 4.18 2.56 4.42
CA ILE A 154 4.66 1.81 5.59
C ILE A 154 5.16 0.46 5.09
N ASP A 155 6.42 0.14 5.41
CA ASP A 155 7.06 -1.07 4.93
C ASP A 155 8.10 -1.56 5.94
N MET A 156 8.07 -2.87 6.26
CA MET A 156 9.04 -3.56 7.10
C MET A 156 9.27 -2.90 8.47
N ILE A 157 8.21 -2.61 9.19
CA ILE A 157 8.27 -1.98 10.53
C ILE A 157 8.26 -2.99 11.69
N GLY A 158 8.28 -4.27 11.40
CA GLY A 158 8.12 -5.35 12.40
C GLY A 158 9.43 -5.88 12.98
N ARG A 159 10.59 -5.35 12.57
CA ARG A 159 11.91 -5.78 13.06
C ARG A 159 12.82 -4.61 13.39
N ILE A 160 13.73 -4.86 14.33
CA ILE A 160 14.87 -3.99 14.58
C ILE A 160 16.04 -4.42 13.68
N ASP A 161 16.91 -3.49 13.35
CA ASP A 161 18.18 -3.75 12.66
C ASP A 161 19.31 -4.02 13.67
N ASP A 162 20.51 -4.31 13.13
CA ASP A 162 21.70 -4.59 13.95
C ASP A 162 22.36 -3.34 14.57
N TRP A 163 21.82 -2.13 14.27
CA TRP A 163 22.40 -0.84 14.72
C TRP A 163 21.69 -0.28 15.95
N HIS A 164 20.49 -0.78 16.27
CA HIS A 164 19.66 -0.30 17.37
C HIS A 164 19.44 -1.41 18.40
N GLU A 165 19.50 -1.04 19.69
CA GLU A 165 19.33 -1.98 20.80
C GLU A 165 17.85 -2.29 21.11
N ASN A 166 16.93 -1.44 20.68
CA ASN A 166 15.49 -1.57 20.93
C ASN A 166 14.66 -1.12 19.72
N GLY A 167 13.34 -1.34 19.77
CA GLY A 167 12.39 -1.05 18.70
C GLY A 167 11.75 0.34 18.76
N ASP A 168 12.33 1.29 19.46
CA ASP A 168 11.73 2.62 19.68
C ASP A 168 11.99 3.60 18.51
N TYR A 169 12.15 3.10 17.30
CA TYR A 169 12.47 3.92 16.13
C TYR A 169 11.74 3.44 14.87
N VAL A 170 11.67 4.31 13.89
CA VAL A 170 11.34 4.01 12.50
C VAL A 170 12.25 4.83 11.57
N TYR A 171 12.58 4.30 10.42
CA TYR A 171 13.24 5.07 9.37
C TYR A 171 12.23 5.89 8.61
N LEU A 172 12.43 7.20 8.54
CA LEU A 172 11.64 8.09 7.70
C LEU A 172 12.44 8.44 6.45
N ILE A 173 12.04 7.87 5.32
CA ILE A 173 12.73 8.02 4.04
C ILE A 173 12.00 9.05 3.18
N GLY A 174 12.75 10.00 2.59
CA GLY A 174 12.20 11.01 1.67
C GLY A 174 11.52 12.19 2.35
N SER A 175 11.67 12.37 3.65
CA SER A 175 11.10 13.52 4.38
C SER A 175 11.67 14.87 3.94
N ASP A 176 12.90 14.88 3.44
CA ASP A 176 13.56 16.05 2.85
C ASP A 176 12.94 16.51 1.53
N MET A 177 12.12 15.67 0.90
CA MET A 177 11.41 15.98 -0.35
C MET A 177 10.02 16.60 -0.12
N LEU A 178 9.58 16.72 1.15
CA LEU A 178 8.25 17.18 1.54
C LEU A 178 8.19 18.66 1.96
N SER A 179 9.26 19.42 1.78
CA SER A 179 9.36 20.83 2.17
C SER A 179 8.93 21.80 1.07
#